data_ea4e468ee151af02b979607f297fd9fc
#
_entry.id   ea4e468ee151af02b979607f297fd9fc
#
_cell.length_a   1.000
_cell.length_b   1.000
_cell.length_c   1.000
_cell.angle_alpha   90.00
_cell.angle_beta   90.00
_cell.angle_gamma   90.00
#
_symmetry.space_group_name_H-M   'P 1'
#
loop_
_entity.id
_entity.type
_entity.pdbx_description
1 polymer ?
#
loop_
_entity_poly.entity_id
_entity_poly.type
_entity_poly.pdbx_seq_one_letter_code
_entity_poly.pdbx_strand_id
1 'polypeptide(L)'
;MVHSGIRRDSLPGCAYVVWQDAGEFTFTTDSVFVAAFAHLVKKAQVVELGSGTGAISLFLAARGAEKVTGIEFNPKVTDLMERSIKDNGLEETVKVIGGDLREINKYFKTESMDLVIANPPYRNSGNTRKIGTAACHEVTADLRDFFKAAAYAVRYRGRFAIVQLPDRFAECMQLAAEFGLQPKRLQWVHSAVDKPAWIFLMEMVKGGSYGLDVLPPLVMYNADGTLSAQALAYYDKSKEQAK
;
A
#
# COMPACT_ATOMS: atom_id res chain seq x y z
N MET A 1 13.07 -2.25 -29.24
CA MET A 1 12.28 -1.03 -28.96
C MET A 1 11.31 -1.40 -27.86
N VAL A 2 11.55 -0.91 -26.64
CA VAL A 2 10.58 -1.06 -25.54
C VAL A 2 9.48 -0.05 -25.86
N HIS A 3 8.30 -0.50 -26.19
CA HIS A 3 7.13 0.36 -26.29
C HIS A 3 6.87 0.93 -24.91
N SER A 4 7.22 2.20 -24.69
CA SER A 4 6.74 2.97 -23.54
C SER A 4 5.22 3.13 -23.70
N GLY A 5 4.48 2.19 -23.17
CA GLY A 5 3.03 2.19 -23.27
C GLY A 5 2.39 2.71 -22.01
N ILE A 6 2.25 4.06 -21.89
CA ILE A 6 1.32 4.61 -20.89
C ILE A 6 -0.08 4.09 -21.24
N ARG A 7 -0.73 3.47 -20.26
CA ARG A 7 -2.07 2.91 -20.40
C ARG A 7 -2.96 3.34 -19.24
N ARG A 8 -4.25 3.26 -19.48
CA ARG A 8 -5.31 3.55 -18.53
C ARG A 8 -6.00 2.25 -18.16
N ASP A 9 -5.81 1.80 -16.93
CA ASP A 9 -6.39 0.55 -16.45
C ASP A 9 -7.49 0.82 -15.43
N SER A 10 -8.53 0.00 -15.41
CA SER A 10 -9.57 0.06 -14.39
C SER A 10 -9.03 -0.43 -13.06
N LEU A 11 -9.33 0.29 -11.99
CA LEU A 11 -9.01 -0.16 -10.62
C LEU A 11 -10.07 -1.17 -10.17
N PRO A 12 -9.70 -2.42 -9.89
CA PRO A 12 -10.66 -3.43 -9.49
C PRO A 12 -11.49 -3.00 -8.27
N GLY A 13 -12.79 -3.23 -8.31
CA GLY A 13 -13.70 -2.97 -7.20
C GLY A 13 -14.27 -1.57 -7.14
N CYS A 14 -13.79 -0.60 -7.91
CA CYS A 14 -14.36 0.75 -7.97
C CYS A 14 -14.45 1.29 -9.40
N ALA A 15 -15.10 2.44 -9.57
CA ALA A 15 -15.25 3.08 -10.88
C ALA A 15 -14.02 3.89 -11.33
N TYR A 16 -12.97 3.90 -10.53
CA TYR A 16 -11.76 4.69 -10.80
C TYR A 16 -10.79 3.99 -11.76
N VAL A 17 -9.95 4.80 -12.34
CA VAL A 17 -8.92 4.37 -13.30
C VAL A 17 -7.55 4.83 -12.85
N VAL A 18 -6.54 4.07 -13.23
CA VAL A 18 -5.14 4.33 -12.90
C VAL A 18 -4.35 4.44 -14.19
N TRP A 19 -3.59 5.52 -14.34
CA TRP A 19 -2.61 5.67 -15.40
C TRP A 19 -1.30 5.03 -14.97
N GLN A 20 -0.76 4.15 -15.81
CA GLN A 20 0.51 3.45 -15.54
C GLN A 20 1.32 3.28 -16.82
N ASP A 21 2.63 3.10 -16.63
CA ASP A 21 3.57 2.80 -17.71
C ASP A 21 4.17 1.39 -17.47
N ALA A 22 4.11 0.53 -18.47
CA ALA A 22 4.67 -0.82 -18.40
C ALA A 22 6.20 -0.83 -18.21
N GLY A 23 6.90 0.28 -18.50
CA GLY A 23 8.33 0.48 -18.24
C GLY A 23 8.67 0.89 -16.82
N GLU A 24 7.67 1.28 -16.03
CA GLU A 24 7.79 1.70 -14.63
C GLU A 24 7.04 0.71 -13.72
N PHE A 25 6.85 1.08 -12.45
CA PHE A 25 6.05 0.28 -11.53
C PHE A 25 4.56 0.29 -11.92
N THR A 26 3.97 -0.90 -12.01
CA THR A 26 2.52 -1.08 -12.19
C THR A 26 1.91 -1.65 -10.91
N PHE A 27 0.68 -1.19 -10.55
CA PHE A 27 0.01 -1.75 -9.37
C PHE A 27 -0.35 -3.22 -9.59
N THR A 28 -0.38 -3.96 -8.51
CA THR A 28 -0.76 -5.37 -8.46
C THR A 28 -2.00 -5.55 -7.58
N THR A 29 -2.55 -6.76 -7.58
CA THR A 29 -3.63 -7.18 -6.69
C THR A 29 -3.31 -6.90 -5.21
N ASP A 30 -2.03 -6.97 -4.83
CA ASP A 30 -1.57 -6.74 -3.45
C ASP A 30 -1.90 -5.34 -2.95
N SER A 31 -1.82 -4.34 -3.85
CA SER A 31 -2.21 -2.95 -3.56
C SER A 31 -3.70 -2.85 -3.19
N VAL A 32 -4.57 -3.53 -3.93
CA VAL A 32 -6.01 -3.56 -3.64
C VAL A 32 -6.26 -4.29 -2.32
N PHE A 33 -5.56 -5.39 -2.09
CA PHE A 33 -5.75 -6.17 -0.86
C PHE A 33 -5.35 -5.41 0.40
N VAL A 34 -4.19 -4.76 0.42
CA VAL A 34 -3.79 -3.98 1.60
C VAL A 34 -4.74 -2.79 1.81
N ALA A 35 -5.19 -2.13 0.73
CA ALA A 35 -6.15 -1.04 0.81
C ALA A 35 -7.53 -1.51 1.32
N ALA A 36 -8.00 -2.69 0.91
CA ALA A 36 -9.24 -3.29 1.39
C ALA A 36 -9.13 -3.80 2.84
N PHE A 37 -7.98 -4.39 3.21
CA PHE A 37 -7.69 -4.92 4.54
C PHE A 37 -7.62 -3.83 5.61
N ALA A 38 -7.00 -2.68 5.29
CA ALA A 38 -6.78 -1.60 6.22
C ALA A 38 -8.09 -1.12 6.88
N HIS A 39 -8.07 -0.95 8.19
CA HIS A 39 -9.19 -0.36 8.93
C HIS A 39 -9.24 1.14 8.67
N LEU A 40 -10.26 1.58 7.95
CA LEU A 40 -10.50 2.98 7.62
C LEU A 40 -11.61 3.55 8.51
N VAL A 41 -11.26 4.55 9.32
CA VAL A 41 -12.27 5.29 10.11
C VAL A 41 -12.89 6.40 9.27
N LYS A 42 -14.11 6.82 9.65
CA LYS A 42 -14.79 7.93 8.98
C LYS A 42 -13.95 9.20 9.07
N LYS A 43 -13.87 9.94 7.97
CA LYS A 43 -13.06 11.17 7.84
C LYS A 43 -11.57 11.00 8.12
N ALA A 44 -11.02 9.81 7.80
CA ALA A 44 -9.62 9.52 8.02
C ALA A 44 -8.69 10.44 7.22
N GLN A 45 -7.62 10.89 7.86
CA GLN A 45 -6.44 11.48 7.24
C GLN A 45 -5.43 10.35 6.99
N VAL A 46 -5.09 10.11 5.74
CA VAL A 46 -4.29 8.96 5.32
C VAL A 46 -3.03 9.40 4.60
N VAL A 47 -1.91 8.73 4.87
CA VAL A 47 -0.71 8.81 4.04
C VAL A 47 -0.34 7.44 3.48
N GLU A 48 -0.08 7.38 2.18
CA GLU A 48 0.48 6.23 1.49
C GLU A 48 1.98 6.47 1.25
N LEU A 49 2.82 5.57 1.75
CA LEU A 49 4.27 5.63 1.59
C LEU A 49 4.69 4.81 0.37
N GLY A 50 5.38 5.44 -0.59
CA GLY A 50 5.72 4.83 -1.87
C GLY A 50 4.46 4.57 -2.70
N SER A 51 3.72 5.64 -3.03
CA SER A 51 2.37 5.51 -3.59
C SER A 51 2.32 4.95 -5.01
N GLY A 52 3.45 4.89 -5.70
CA GLY A 52 3.44 4.44 -7.08
C GLY A 52 2.44 5.24 -7.91
N THR A 53 1.66 4.57 -8.71
CA THR A 53 0.61 5.19 -9.56
C THR A 53 -0.68 5.55 -8.82
N GLY A 54 -0.73 5.36 -7.49
CA GLY A 54 -1.82 5.80 -6.64
C GLY A 54 -2.98 4.82 -6.47
N ALA A 55 -2.82 3.55 -6.84
CA ALA A 55 -3.89 2.57 -6.76
C ALA A 55 -4.49 2.43 -5.35
N ILE A 56 -3.65 2.38 -4.31
CA ILE A 56 -4.10 2.32 -2.91
C ILE A 56 -4.83 3.61 -2.53
N SER A 57 -4.23 4.77 -2.85
CA SER A 57 -4.83 6.08 -2.55
C SER A 57 -6.21 6.26 -3.15
N LEU A 58 -6.38 5.89 -4.44
CA LEU A 58 -7.66 5.96 -5.14
C LEU A 58 -8.68 4.97 -4.53
N PHE A 59 -8.25 3.76 -4.20
CA PHE A 59 -9.14 2.77 -3.57
C PHE A 59 -9.60 3.23 -2.18
N LEU A 60 -8.73 3.86 -1.38
CA LEU A 60 -9.10 4.43 -0.09
C LEU A 60 -10.04 5.63 -0.22
N ALA A 61 -9.87 6.47 -1.25
CA ALA A 61 -10.83 7.53 -1.57
C ALA A 61 -12.21 6.94 -1.91
N ALA A 62 -12.27 5.87 -2.72
CA ALA A 62 -13.52 5.15 -3.01
C ALA A 62 -14.18 4.58 -1.74
N ARG A 63 -13.40 4.19 -0.73
CA ARG A 63 -13.88 3.74 0.58
C ARG A 63 -14.32 4.88 1.50
N GLY A 64 -14.18 6.14 1.11
CA GLY A 64 -14.61 7.31 1.86
C GLY A 64 -13.57 7.90 2.81
N ALA A 65 -12.27 7.73 2.54
CA ALA A 65 -11.24 8.53 3.19
C ALA A 65 -11.48 10.02 2.93
N GLU A 66 -11.26 10.89 3.92
CA GLU A 66 -11.46 12.32 3.74
C GLU A 66 -10.32 12.96 2.95
N LYS A 67 -9.10 12.58 3.29
CA LYS A 67 -7.88 13.01 2.61
C LYS A 67 -6.90 11.85 2.52
N VAL A 68 -6.34 11.64 1.35
CA VAL A 68 -5.26 10.69 1.12
C VAL A 68 -4.10 11.42 0.47
N THR A 69 -2.92 11.33 1.05
CA THR A 69 -1.70 11.90 0.46
C THR A 69 -0.70 10.79 0.18
N GLY A 70 -0.36 10.58 -1.09
CA GLY A 70 0.71 9.70 -1.50
C GLY A 70 2.07 10.40 -1.45
N ILE A 71 3.13 9.69 -1.06
CA ILE A 71 4.52 10.13 -1.25
C ILE A 71 5.15 9.20 -2.27
N GLU A 72 5.68 9.76 -3.36
CA GLU A 72 6.34 9.00 -4.41
C GLU A 72 7.66 9.67 -4.80
N PHE A 73 8.72 8.85 -4.87
CA PHE A 73 10.07 9.35 -5.15
C PHE A 73 10.32 9.56 -6.65
N ASN A 74 9.73 8.72 -7.50
CA ASN A 74 9.93 8.76 -8.93
C ASN A 74 9.02 9.83 -9.59
N PRO A 75 9.58 10.92 -10.15
CA PRO A 75 8.77 12.00 -10.72
C PRO A 75 7.88 11.56 -11.88
N LYS A 76 8.30 10.59 -12.71
CA LYS A 76 7.46 10.06 -13.79
C LYS A 76 6.23 9.33 -13.26
N VAL A 77 6.38 8.61 -12.16
CA VAL A 77 5.30 7.88 -11.51
C VAL A 77 4.38 8.85 -10.76
N THR A 78 4.94 9.91 -10.17
CA THR A 78 4.17 11.03 -9.59
C THR A 78 3.26 11.68 -10.63
N ASP A 79 3.78 11.98 -11.83
CA ASP A 79 2.99 12.54 -12.94
C ASP A 79 1.83 11.63 -13.35
N LEU A 80 2.05 10.30 -13.36
CA LEU A 80 0.99 9.32 -13.66
C LEU A 80 -0.08 9.28 -12.57
N MET A 81 0.31 9.41 -11.30
CA MET A 81 -0.63 9.50 -10.19
C MET A 81 -1.44 10.80 -10.24
N GLU A 82 -0.81 11.95 -10.52
CA GLU A 82 -1.52 13.22 -10.71
C GLU A 82 -2.55 13.13 -11.84
N ARG A 83 -2.18 12.50 -12.94
CA ARG A 83 -3.09 12.24 -14.04
C ARG A 83 -4.26 11.34 -13.64
N SER A 84 -3.99 10.31 -12.83
CA SER A 84 -5.02 9.43 -12.29
C SER A 84 -5.99 10.19 -11.37
N ILE A 85 -5.47 11.04 -10.48
CA ILE A 85 -6.26 11.87 -9.58
C ILE A 85 -7.22 12.77 -10.38
N LYS A 86 -6.69 13.49 -11.37
CA LYS A 86 -7.46 14.41 -12.21
C LYS A 86 -8.51 13.69 -13.06
N ASP A 87 -8.16 12.54 -13.66
CA ASP A 87 -9.08 11.79 -14.53
C ASP A 87 -10.27 11.19 -13.76
N ASN A 88 -10.13 11.03 -12.44
CA ASN A 88 -11.19 10.57 -11.54
C ASN A 88 -11.90 11.70 -10.79
N GLY A 89 -11.52 12.97 -10.96
CA GLY A 89 -12.11 14.11 -10.25
C GLY A 89 -11.87 14.07 -8.73
N LEU A 90 -10.67 13.64 -8.30
CA LEU A 90 -10.35 13.40 -6.89
C LEU A 90 -9.39 14.43 -6.29
N GLU A 91 -9.16 15.58 -6.94
CA GLU A 91 -8.18 16.61 -6.54
C GLU A 91 -8.43 17.16 -5.13
N GLU A 92 -9.69 17.14 -4.69
CA GLU A 92 -10.08 17.58 -3.34
C GLU A 92 -9.82 16.50 -2.28
N THR A 93 -9.72 15.22 -2.66
CA THR A 93 -9.60 14.09 -1.73
C THR A 93 -8.20 13.48 -1.74
N VAL A 94 -7.59 13.34 -2.91
CA VAL A 94 -6.30 12.68 -3.09
C VAL A 94 -5.26 13.67 -3.57
N LYS A 95 -4.06 13.62 -2.98
CA LYS A 95 -2.90 14.39 -3.40
C LYS A 95 -1.68 13.49 -3.50
N VAL A 96 -0.70 13.88 -4.31
CA VAL A 96 0.62 13.27 -4.32
C VAL A 96 1.70 14.30 -4.03
N ILE A 97 2.70 13.88 -3.29
CA ILE A 97 3.92 14.65 -3.02
C ILE A 97 5.08 13.90 -3.69
N GLY A 98 5.71 14.54 -4.68
CA GLY A 98 6.97 14.06 -5.23
C GLY A 98 8.08 14.24 -4.20
N GLY A 99 8.57 13.14 -3.60
CA GLY A 99 9.57 13.25 -2.54
C GLY A 99 9.98 11.94 -1.91
N ASP A 100 10.96 12.02 -1.02
CA ASP A 100 11.53 10.88 -0.33
C ASP A 100 10.82 10.64 1.01
N LEU A 101 10.26 9.44 1.22
CA LEU A 101 9.59 9.08 2.47
C LEU A 101 10.52 9.12 3.70
N ARG A 102 11.85 9.04 3.50
CA ARG A 102 12.85 9.20 4.57
C ARG A 102 12.87 10.63 5.13
N GLU A 103 12.33 11.58 4.37
CA GLU A 103 12.20 12.99 4.75
C GLU A 103 10.75 13.35 5.16
N ILE A 104 9.98 12.36 5.64
CA ILE A 104 8.56 12.48 6.01
C ILE A 104 8.25 13.71 6.88
N ASN A 105 9.20 14.11 7.72
CA ASN A 105 9.11 15.28 8.60
C ASN A 105 9.06 16.63 7.87
N LYS A 106 9.44 16.67 6.59
CA LYS A 106 9.28 17.87 5.74
C LYS A 106 7.85 18.03 5.24
N TYR A 107 7.09 16.93 5.15
CA TYR A 107 5.77 16.90 4.53
C TYR A 107 4.65 16.89 5.56
N PHE A 108 4.87 16.22 6.70
CA PHE A 108 3.85 16.03 7.73
C PHE A 108 4.37 16.36 9.12
N LYS A 109 3.45 16.83 9.96
CA LYS A 109 3.69 16.90 11.40
C LYS A 109 3.74 15.48 11.97
N THR A 110 4.52 15.29 13.01
CA THR A 110 4.49 14.02 13.75
C THR A 110 3.09 13.72 14.26
N GLU A 111 2.71 12.46 14.28
CA GLU A 111 1.44 11.98 14.82
C GLU A 111 0.18 12.67 14.27
N SER A 112 0.17 12.93 12.97
CA SER A 112 -0.91 13.67 12.31
C SER A 112 -1.86 12.80 11.47
N MET A 113 -1.53 11.51 11.24
CA MET A 113 -2.29 10.64 10.37
C MET A 113 -3.07 9.58 11.15
N ASP A 114 -4.33 9.33 10.75
CA ASP A 114 -5.15 8.25 11.30
C ASP A 114 -4.69 6.87 10.81
N LEU A 115 -4.32 6.82 9.52
CA LEU A 115 -3.83 5.63 8.83
C LEU A 115 -2.58 5.96 8.02
N VAL A 116 -1.55 5.16 8.20
CA VAL A 116 -0.43 5.05 7.26
C VAL A 116 -0.54 3.72 6.54
N ILE A 117 -0.28 3.69 5.25
CA ILE A 117 -0.38 2.48 4.45
C ILE A 117 0.79 2.36 3.49
N ALA A 118 1.25 1.14 3.22
CA ALA A 118 2.35 0.91 2.30
C ALA A 118 2.27 -0.46 1.61
N ASN A 119 2.72 -0.50 0.37
CA ASN A 119 3.10 -1.69 -0.37
C ASN A 119 4.59 -1.58 -0.75
N PRO A 120 5.52 -1.80 0.20
CA PRO A 120 6.95 -1.63 -0.05
C PRO A 120 7.48 -2.62 -1.09
N PRO A 121 8.57 -2.29 -1.80
CA PRO A 121 9.19 -3.21 -2.73
C PRO A 121 9.60 -4.51 -2.02
N TYR A 122 9.33 -5.65 -2.66
CA TYR A 122 9.52 -6.98 -2.07
C TYR A 122 10.99 -7.42 -1.96
N ARG A 123 11.89 -6.79 -2.71
CA ARG A 123 13.32 -7.14 -2.71
C ARG A 123 14.15 -6.02 -2.15
N ASN A 124 15.15 -6.37 -1.35
CA ASN A 124 16.19 -5.41 -0.97
C ASN A 124 16.97 -5.00 -2.21
N SER A 125 17.30 -3.73 -2.33
CA SER A 125 18.11 -3.13 -3.41
C SER A 125 19.50 -3.77 -3.63
N GLY A 126 19.91 -4.74 -2.78
CA GLY A 126 21.18 -5.48 -2.90
C GLY A 126 21.19 -6.60 -3.96
N ASN A 127 20.06 -7.00 -4.53
CA ASN A 127 19.95 -8.06 -5.55
C ASN A 127 19.33 -7.56 -6.86
N THR A 128 19.74 -6.38 -7.33
CA THR A 128 19.38 -5.94 -8.67
C THR A 128 20.07 -6.85 -9.68
N ARG A 129 19.29 -7.68 -10.40
CA ARG A 129 19.71 -8.14 -11.72
C ARG A 129 20.08 -6.88 -12.51
N LYS A 130 21.34 -6.82 -12.97
CA LYS A 130 21.85 -5.81 -13.88
C LYS A 130 20.92 -5.72 -15.11
N ILE A 131 19.91 -4.87 -15.06
CA ILE A 131 19.31 -4.32 -16.25
C ILE A 131 20.16 -3.10 -16.55
N GLY A 132 20.96 -3.22 -17.61
CA GLY A 132 21.98 -2.26 -17.97
C GLY A 132 21.38 -0.89 -18.29
N THR A 133 21.60 0.03 -17.39
CA THR A 133 21.86 1.43 -17.68
C THR A 133 22.69 2.00 -16.54
N ALA A 134 23.88 2.50 -16.89
CA ALA A 134 24.86 3.07 -15.97
C ALA A 134 24.43 4.49 -15.54
N ALA A 135 23.38 4.59 -14.71
CA ALA A 135 23.08 5.83 -13.97
C ALA A 135 21.79 5.57 -13.13
N CYS A 136 21.94 4.97 -11.98
CA CYS A 136 21.08 5.24 -10.81
C CYS A 136 21.45 4.24 -9.71
N HIS A 137 22.46 4.55 -8.93
CA HIS A 137 22.57 4.09 -7.55
C HIS A 137 21.63 4.98 -6.70
N GLU A 138 20.38 5.12 -7.08
CA GLU A 138 19.38 5.65 -6.19
C GLU A 138 19.09 4.57 -5.16
N VAL A 139 19.56 4.79 -3.94
CA VAL A 139 19.25 3.94 -2.78
C VAL A 139 17.76 4.09 -2.51
N THR A 140 16.96 3.19 -3.05
CA THR A 140 15.53 3.11 -2.74
C THR A 140 15.36 2.87 -1.24
N ALA A 141 14.33 3.46 -0.63
CA ALA A 141 14.00 3.25 0.76
C ALA A 141 13.85 1.75 1.06
N ASP A 142 14.41 1.30 2.16
CA ASP A 142 14.28 -0.06 2.65
C ASP A 142 13.07 -0.23 3.58
N LEU A 143 12.80 -1.46 4.03
CA LEU A 143 11.65 -1.73 4.89
C LEU A 143 11.71 -0.97 6.22
N ARG A 144 12.92 -0.76 6.78
CA ARG A 144 13.15 0.03 7.99
C ARG A 144 12.73 1.48 7.79
N ASP A 145 13.01 2.07 6.63
CA ASP A 145 12.63 3.44 6.31
C ASP A 145 11.10 3.60 6.29
N PHE A 146 10.38 2.61 5.73
CA PHE A 146 8.92 2.58 5.75
C PHE A 146 8.36 2.53 7.18
N PHE A 147 8.91 1.67 8.04
CA PHE A 147 8.47 1.58 9.43
C PHE A 147 8.76 2.86 10.21
N LYS A 148 9.95 3.45 10.01
CA LYS A 148 10.35 4.73 10.63
C LYS A 148 9.42 5.87 10.20
N ALA A 149 9.16 6.00 8.90
CA ALA A 149 8.26 7.03 8.38
C ALA A 149 6.83 6.82 8.87
N ALA A 150 6.34 5.56 8.89
CA ALA A 150 5.03 5.23 9.41
C ALA A 150 4.89 5.59 10.90
N ALA A 151 5.87 5.22 11.72
CA ALA A 151 5.87 5.52 13.16
C ALA A 151 5.91 7.03 13.44
N TYR A 152 6.58 7.81 12.58
CA TYR A 152 6.59 9.27 12.68
C TYR A 152 5.21 9.86 12.39
N ALA A 153 4.60 9.46 11.25
CA ALA A 153 3.40 10.10 10.74
C ALA A 153 2.12 9.65 11.45
N VAL A 154 2.03 8.36 11.83
CA VAL A 154 0.82 7.81 12.46
C VAL A 154 0.65 8.36 13.88
N ARG A 155 -0.56 8.82 14.19
CA ARG A 155 -0.89 9.32 15.55
C ARG A 155 -0.95 8.20 16.58
N TYR A 156 -0.90 8.56 17.86
CA TYR A 156 -1.17 7.61 18.94
C TYR A 156 -2.54 6.95 18.74
N ARG A 157 -2.62 5.62 18.84
CA ARG A 157 -3.78 4.77 18.51
C ARG A 157 -4.18 4.80 17.03
N GLY A 158 -3.46 5.48 16.17
CA GLY A 158 -3.58 5.37 14.72
C GLY A 158 -2.99 4.06 14.22
N ARG A 159 -3.16 3.79 12.93
CA ARG A 159 -2.86 2.48 12.32
C ARG A 159 -1.80 2.58 11.23
N PHE A 160 -1.00 1.54 11.14
CA PHE A 160 -0.12 1.29 9.99
C PHE A 160 -0.48 -0.06 9.36
N ALA A 161 -0.85 -0.04 8.09
CA ALA A 161 -1.17 -1.22 7.31
C ALA A 161 -0.10 -1.47 6.23
N ILE A 162 0.34 -2.72 6.10
CA ILE A 162 1.38 -3.11 5.17
C ILE A 162 1.07 -4.46 4.53
N VAL A 163 1.49 -4.63 3.27
CA VAL A 163 1.56 -5.93 2.59
C VAL A 163 3.03 -6.29 2.35
N GLN A 164 3.40 -7.57 2.57
CA GLN A 164 4.76 -8.03 2.35
C GLN A 164 4.82 -9.54 2.09
N LEU A 165 5.98 -10.02 1.62
CA LEU A 165 6.25 -11.44 1.41
C LEU A 165 6.43 -12.19 2.74
N PRO A 166 6.05 -13.48 2.83
CA PRO A 166 6.17 -14.30 4.04
C PRO A 166 7.58 -14.36 4.62
N ASP A 167 8.61 -14.39 3.77
CA ASP A 167 10.02 -14.47 4.21
C ASP A 167 10.50 -13.19 4.94
N ARG A 168 9.79 -12.08 4.78
CA ARG A 168 10.06 -10.83 5.51
C ARG A 168 9.22 -10.64 6.77
N PHE A 169 8.40 -11.65 7.14
CA PHE A 169 7.51 -11.53 8.30
C PHE A 169 8.28 -11.30 9.61
N ALA A 170 9.36 -12.05 9.84
CA ALA A 170 10.17 -11.88 11.05
C ALA A 170 10.81 -10.49 11.15
N GLU A 171 11.29 -9.95 10.02
CA GLU A 171 11.83 -8.59 9.94
C GLU A 171 10.74 -7.54 10.25
N CYS A 172 9.54 -7.69 9.70
CA CYS A 172 8.40 -6.81 10.00
C CYS A 172 8.06 -6.82 11.49
N MET A 173 8.07 -7.98 12.16
CA MET A 173 7.81 -8.10 13.59
C MET A 173 8.88 -7.40 14.43
N GLN A 174 10.16 -7.52 14.07
CA GLN A 174 11.27 -6.84 14.74
C GLN A 174 11.16 -5.31 14.59
N LEU A 175 10.90 -4.83 13.37
CA LEU A 175 10.73 -3.40 13.10
C LEU A 175 9.49 -2.84 13.81
N ALA A 176 8.40 -3.60 13.85
CA ALA A 176 7.19 -3.20 14.56
C ALA A 176 7.48 -2.97 16.06
N ALA A 177 8.21 -3.88 16.70
CA ALA A 177 8.62 -3.75 18.10
C ALA A 177 9.55 -2.55 18.30
N GLU A 178 10.55 -2.36 17.44
CA GLU A 178 11.52 -1.28 17.51
C GLU A 178 10.84 0.12 17.42
N PHE A 179 9.85 0.25 16.53
CA PHE A 179 9.17 1.53 16.29
C PHE A 179 7.87 1.72 17.08
N GLY A 180 7.57 0.86 18.04
CA GLY A 180 6.38 0.99 18.90
C GLY A 180 5.05 0.81 18.17
N LEU A 181 5.07 0.05 17.08
CA LEU A 181 3.91 -0.30 16.27
C LEU A 181 3.46 -1.71 16.64
N GLN A 182 2.41 -1.83 17.46
CA GLN A 182 1.94 -3.13 17.94
C GLN A 182 1.10 -3.84 16.89
N PRO A 183 1.51 -5.03 16.37
CA PRO A 183 0.69 -5.83 15.46
C PRO A 183 -0.65 -6.19 16.08
N LYS A 184 -1.74 -5.98 15.34
CA LYS A 184 -3.11 -6.19 15.81
C LYS A 184 -3.93 -7.11 14.93
N ARG A 185 -3.66 -7.11 13.62
CA ARG A 185 -4.35 -7.97 12.66
C ARG A 185 -3.36 -8.51 11.64
N LEU A 186 -3.47 -9.79 11.35
CA LEU A 186 -2.66 -10.50 10.37
C LEU A 186 -3.56 -11.36 9.50
N GLN A 187 -3.32 -11.36 8.20
CA GLN A 187 -3.98 -12.27 7.27
C GLN A 187 -3.00 -12.78 6.22
N TRP A 188 -2.91 -14.08 6.08
CA TRP A 188 -2.15 -14.73 5.02
C TRP A 188 -3.00 -14.82 3.76
N VAL A 189 -2.39 -14.58 2.60
CA VAL A 189 -3.05 -14.65 1.30
C VAL A 189 -2.46 -15.80 0.49
N HIS A 190 -3.34 -16.67 0.01
CA HIS A 190 -3.00 -17.86 -0.75
C HIS A 190 -3.63 -17.81 -2.14
N SER A 191 -2.94 -18.31 -3.16
CA SER A 191 -3.54 -18.45 -4.50
C SER A 191 -4.65 -19.49 -4.53
N ALA A 192 -4.42 -20.63 -3.84
CA ALA A 192 -5.40 -21.70 -3.65
C ALA A 192 -5.20 -22.31 -2.25
N VAL A 193 -6.19 -23.10 -1.79
CA VAL A 193 -6.21 -23.65 -0.43
C VAL A 193 -5.01 -24.57 -0.13
N ASP A 194 -4.47 -25.22 -1.15
CA ASP A 194 -3.33 -26.16 -1.08
C ASP A 194 -1.97 -25.50 -1.38
N LYS A 195 -1.95 -24.20 -1.66
CA LYS A 195 -0.73 -23.44 -1.99
C LYS A 195 -0.21 -22.68 -0.77
N PRO A 196 1.12 -22.51 -0.64
CA PRO A 196 1.67 -21.64 0.39
C PRO A 196 1.17 -20.20 0.23
N ALA A 197 1.17 -19.46 1.33
CA ALA A 197 0.91 -18.02 1.28
C ALA A 197 1.95 -17.33 0.39
N TRP A 198 1.53 -16.41 -0.48
CA TRP A 198 2.47 -15.61 -1.27
C TRP A 198 2.73 -14.24 -0.69
N ILE A 199 1.79 -13.67 0.06
CA ILE A 199 1.91 -12.42 0.82
C ILE A 199 1.21 -12.55 2.16
N PHE A 200 1.49 -11.61 3.05
CA PHE A 200 0.65 -11.34 4.21
C PHE A 200 0.23 -9.87 4.25
N LEU A 201 -0.91 -9.64 4.87
CA LEU A 201 -1.45 -8.33 5.21
C LEU A 201 -1.33 -8.15 6.71
N MET A 202 -0.70 -7.08 7.17
CA MET A 202 -0.55 -6.79 8.59
C MET A 202 -0.98 -5.37 8.91
N GLU A 203 -1.75 -5.22 9.98
CA GLU A 203 -2.14 -3.94 10.54
C GLU A 203 -1.63 -3.81 11.96
N MET A 204 -0.98 -2.71 12.23
CA MET A 204 -0.36 -2.37 13.51
C MET A 204 -1.00 -1.11 14.09
N VAL A 205 -0.94 -0.94 15.40
CA VAL A 205 -1.45 0.23 16.13
C VAL A 205 -0.32 0.85 16.92
N LYS A 206 -0.09 2.15 16.75
CA LYS A 206 0.89 2.88 17.56
C LYS A 206 0.44 2.97 19.01
N GLY A 207 1.30 2.53 19.93
CA GLY A 207 0.98 2.48 21.36
C GLY A 207 -0.16 1.50 21.69
N GLY A 208 -0.38 0.48 20.84
CA GLY A 208 -1.36 -0.57 21.09
C GLY A 208 -0.93 -1.50 22.23
N SER A 209 -1.91 -2.14 22.89
CA SER A 209 -1.67 -3.24 23.83
C SER A 209 -1.31 -4.51 23.09
N TYR A 210 -0.76 -5.51 23.78
CA TYR A 210 -0.50 -6.85 23.22
C TYR A 210 -1.80 -7.51 22.73
N GLY A 211 -1.62 -8.49 21.87
CA GLY A 211 -2.69 -9.26 21.24
C GLY A 211 -2.71 -9.07 19.72
N LEU A 212 -2.79 -10.18 19.00
CA LEU A 212 -2.79 -10.24 17.54
C LEU A 212 -3.94 -11.15 17.08
N ASP A 213 -4.85 -10.60 16.29
CA ASP A 213 -5.89 -11.37 15.64
C ASP A 213 -5.34 -11.92 14.31
N VAL A 214 -5.14 -13.22 14.25
CA VAL A 214 -4.81 -13.92 12.99
C VAL A 214 -6.13 -14.29 12.32
N LEU A 215 -6.44 -13.60 11.22
CA LEU A 215 -7.66 -13.82 10.48
C LEU A 215 -7.59 -15.13 9.67
N PRO A 216 -8.73 -15.73 9.33
CA PRO A 216 -8.76 -16.84 8.37
C PRO A 216 -7.98 -16.48 7.10
N PRO A 217 -7.26 -17.41 6.48
CA PRO A 217 -6.49 -17.14 5.28
C PRO A 217 -7.42 -16.66 4.13
N LEU A 218 -6.96 -15.65 3.40
CA LEU A 218 -7.62 -15.22 2.17
C LEU A 218 -7.15 -16.12 1.03
N VAL A 219 -8.07 -16.92 0.49
CA VAL A 219 -7.80 -17.78 -0.66
C VAL A 219 -8.35 -17.11 -1.91
N MET A 220 -7.48 -16.90 -2.93
CA MET A 220 -7.84 -16.15 -4.13
C MET A 220 -8.78 -16.92 -5.05
N TYR A 221 -8.46 -18.17 -5.34
CA TYR A 221 -9.14 -18.97 -6.36
C TYR A 221 -9.75 -20.22 -5.77
N ASN A 222 -10.96 -20.52 -6.23
CA ASN A 222 -11.62 -21.79 -6.03
C ASN A 222 -10.91 -22.91 -6.81
N ALA A 223 -11.26 -24.17 -6.55
CA ALA A 223 -10.69 -25.32 -7.27
C ALA A 223 -10.94 -25.31 -8.79
N ASP A 224 -11.98 -24.62 -9.25
CA ASP A 224 -12.34 -24.45 -10.66
C ASP A 224 -11.63 -23.26 -11.34
N GLY A 225 -10.74 -22.55 -10.61
CA GLY A 225 -10.00 -21.40 -11.10
C GLY A 225 -10.76 -20.07 -11.08
N THR A 226 -12.00 -20.04 -10.62
CA THR A 226 -12.77 -18.80 -10.43
C THR A 226 -12.30 -18.06 -9.17
N LEU A 227 -12.51 -16.74 -9.11
CA LEU A 227 -12.26 -15.96 -7.90
C LEU A 227 -13.16 -16.44 -6.76
N SER A 228 -12.58 -16.60 -5.57
CA SER A 228 -13.34 -16.96 -4.39
C SER A 228 -14.28 -15.84 -3.94
N ALA A 229 -15.31 -16.19 -3.18
CA ALA A 229 -16.20 -15.19 -2.56
C ALA A 229 -15.41 -14.24 -1.62
N GLN A 230 -14.36 -14.73 -0.96
CA GLN A 230 -13.50 -13.90 -0.11
C GLN A 230 -12.73 -12.87 -0.93
N ALA A 231 -12.12 -13.27 -2.07
CA ALA A 231 -11.40 -12.35 -2.95
C ALA A 231 -12.35 -11.30 -3.55
N LEU A 232 -13.53 -11.70 -3.99
CA LEU A 232 -14.56 -10.78 -4.48
C LEU A 232 -14.97 -9.76 -3.40
N ALA A 233 -15.14 -10.20 -2.15
CA ALA A 233 -15.45 -9.31 -1.03
C ALA A 233 -14.36 -8.25 -0.79
N TYR A 234 -13.08 -8.57 -1.04
CA TYR A 234 -12.00 -7.59 -0.96
C TYR A 234 -12.08 -6.54 -2.05
N TYR A 235 -12.40 -6.92 -3.28
CA TYR A 235 -12.64 -5.95 -4.36
C TYR A 235 -13.87 -5.07 -4.07
N ASP A 236 -14.92 -5.62 -3.49
CA ASP A 236 -16.15 -4.88 -3.19
C ASP A 236 -16.04 -3.93 -1.98
N LYS A 237 -14.95 -3.99 -1.21
CA LYS A 237 -14.69 -3.09 -0.08
C LYS A 237 -14.71 -1.60 -0.44
N SER A 238 -14.39 -1.24 -1.66
CA SER A 238 -14.49 0.15 -2.14
C SER A 238 -15.93 0.67 -2.17
N LYS A 239 -16.94 -0.22 -2.19
CA LYS A 239 -18.36 0.12 -2.16
C LYS A 239 -18.88 0.31 -0.74
N GLU A 240 -18.14 -0.13 0.27
CA GLU A 240 -18.46 0.06 1.69
C GLU A 240 -17.93 1.42 2.13
N GLN A 241 -18.80 2.35 2.51
CA GLN A 241 -18.37 3.62 3.09
C GLN A 241 -17.70 3.39 4.45
N ALA A 242 -16.71 4.23 4.79
CA ALA A 242 -16.04 4.21 6.08
C ALA A 242 -17.05 4.37 7.24
N LYS A 243 -16.96 3.50 8.22
CA LYS A 243 -17.82 3.49 9.41
C LYS A 243 -17.36 4.50 10.46
#